data_f6f4c5872361e0729ea7e29565833c27
#
_entry.id   f6f4c5872361e0729ea7e29565833c27
#
_cell.length_a   1.000
_cell.length_b   1.000
_cell.length_c   1.000
_cell.angle_alpha   90.00
_cell.angle_beta   90.00
_cell.angle_gamma   90.00
#
_symmetry.space_group_name_H-M   'P 1'
#
loop_
_entity.id
_entity.type
_entity.pdbx_description
1 polymer ?
#
loop_
_entity_poly.entity_id
_entity_poly.type
_entity_poly.pdbx_seq_one_letter_code
_entity_poly.pdbx_strand_id
1 'polypeptide(L)'
;FNLAYAKKFSQSISGGLNLKVVSMALPNARAQGIALDAGIRYVTGDQEHVKFSISLKNIGPPLSFSGDGLSIDMLNPSTSISIGMQQRVSSYELPSQLNIGASYDFNFNENQKLIIACSFSANSFSKDQFRGGAEYTLKTEKASFTLRGGFVYEQSLFNSIEVSTALSGPSGGFSFNFPFGESGSDIGIDYAYRQSIFGGVHSVGARINIGE
;
A
#
# COMPACT_ATOMS: atom_id res chain seq x y z
N PHE A 1 2.93 -10.98 12.14
CA PHE A 1 4.32 -10.69 12.50
C PHE A 1 5.13 -10.42 11.24
N ASN A 2 6.00 -9.38 11.25
CA ASN A 2 6.84 -9.00 10.11
C ASN A 2 8.29 -8.88 10.55
N LEU A 3 9.20 -9.40 9.72
CA LEU A 3 10.64 -9.22 9.83
C LEU A 3 11.14 -8.59 8.53
N ALA A 4 11.62 -7.36 8.61
CA ALA A 4 12.10 -6.63 7.45
C ALA A 4 13.62 -6.41 7.52
N TYR A 5 14.26 -6.53 6.35
CA TYR A 5 15.65 -6.20 6.14
C TYR A 5 15.78 -5.32 4.90
N ALA A 6 16.50 -4.22 5.00
CA ALA A 6 16.79 -3.34 3.88
C ALA A 6 18.27 -2.97 3.85
N LYS A 7 18.81 -2.86 2.63
CA LYS A 7 20.22 -2.52 2.42
C LYS A 7 20.38 -1.59 1.22
N LYS A 8 21.26 -0.62 1.36
CA LYS A 8 21.77 0.18 0.25
C LYS A 8 22.99 -0.54 -0.35
N PHE A 9 22.85 -1.05 -1.58
CA PHE A 9 23.90 -1.83 -2.26
C PHE A 9 24.93 -0.94 -2.93
N SER A 10 24.49 0.23 -3.42
CA SER A 10 25.33 1.29 -3.97
C SER A 10 24.67 2.64 -3.68
N GLN A 11 25.28 3.73 -4.14
CA GLN A 11 24.67 5.05 -4.04
C GLN A 11 23.32 5.13 -4.76
N SER A 12 23.17 4.37 -5.85
CA SER A 12 21.97 4.38 -6.69
C SER A 12 20.99 3.26 -6.40
N ILE A 13 21.41 2.15 -5.80
CA ILE A 13 20.57 0.95 -5.66
C ILE A 13 20.34 0.63 -4.19
N SER A 14 19.07 0.55 -3.83
CA SER A 14 18.61 0.06 -2.52
C SER A 14 17.61 -1.07 -2.72
N GLY A 15 17.64 -2.06 -1.84
CA GLY A 15 16.69 -3.17 -1.90
C GLY A 15 16.30 -3.62 -0.51
N GLY A 16 15.17 -4.30 -0.42
CA GLY A 16 14.65 -4.81 0.83
C GLY A 16 13.79 -6.04 0.64
N LEU A 17 13.73 -6.81 1.70
CA LEU A 17 12.92 -8.02 1.86
C LEU A 17 12.10 -7.87 3.15
N ASN A 18 10.88 -8.39 3.14
CA ASN A 18 10.03 -8.44 4.32
C ASN A 18 9.35 -9.81 4.40
N LEU A 19 9.68 -10.58 5.41
CA LEU A 19 9.05 -11.86 5.73
C LEU A 19 7.86 -11.60 6.64
N LYS A 20 6.70 -12.11 6.25
CA LYS A 20 5.43 -11.98 6.98
C LYS A 20 4.97 -13.34 7.48
N VAL A 21 4.53 -13.39 8.71
CA VAL A 21 3.70 -14.48 9.24
C VAL A 21 2.27 -13.98 9.27
N VAL A 22 1.42 -14.61 8.47
CA VAL A 22 0.00 -14.28 8.35
C VAL A 22 -0.77 -15.28 9.19
N SER A 23 -1.63 -14.78 10.08
CA SER A 23 -2.53 -15.61 10.89
C SER A 23 -3.92 -15.02 10.83
N MET A 24 -4.89 -15.82 10.47
CA MET A 24 -6.31 -15.49 10.47
C MET A 24 -7.04 -16.45 11.38
N ALA A 25 -7.87 -15.93 12.27
CA ALA A 25 -8.64 -16.72 13.20
C ALA A 25 -10.12 -16.38 13.07
N LEU A 26 -10.93 -17.42 12.95
CA LEU A 26 -12.38 -17.41 13.08
C LEU A 26 -12.75 -18.20 14.34
N PRO A 27 -13.97 -18.08 14.87
CA PRO A 27 -14.42 -18.98 15.92
C PRO A 27 -14.21 -20.44 15.49
N ASN A 28 -13.37 -21.19 16.23
CA ASN A 28 -13.04 -22.59 16.01
C ASN A 28 -12.39 -22.96 14.67
N ALA A 29 -11.82 -21.99 13.92
CA ALA A 29 -11.03 -22.25 12.72
C ALA A 29 -9.85 -21.27 12.61
N ARG A 30 -8.72 -21.74 12.08
CA ARG A 30 -7.49 -20.94 11.89
C ARG A 30 -6.86 -21.22 10.55
N ALA A 31 -6.27 -20.19 9.95
CA ALA A 31 -5.37 -20.32 8.81
C ALA A 31 -4.07 -19.58 9.15
N GLN A 32 -2.93 -20.23 8.87
CA GLN A 32 -1.61 -19.64 9.07
C GLN A 32 -0.73 -19.92 7.87
N GLY A 33 0.16 -18.99 7.59
CA GLY A 33 1.15 -19.16 6.54
C GLY A 33 2.17 -18.04 6.55
N ILE A 34 3.04 -18.09 5.55
CA ILE A 34 4.12 -17.13 5.36
C ILE A 34 3.95 -16.42 4.02
N ALA A 35 4.37 -15.17 3.97
CA ALA A 35 4.46 -14.39 2.75
C ALA A 35 5.76 -13.60 2.73
N LEU A 36 6.27 -13.36 1.53
CA LEU A 36 7.46 -12.59 1.26
C LEU A 36 7.08 -11.35 0.44
N ASP A 37 7.61 -10.19 0.84
CA ASP A 37 7.68 -9.01 0.00
C ASP A 37 9.15 -8.77 -0.37
N ALA A 38 9.38 -8.30 -1.60
CA ALA A 38 10.68 -7.90 -2.08
C ALA A 38 10.55 -6.58 -2.86
N GLY A 39 11.57 -5.73 -2.78
CA GLY A 39 11.58 -4.48 -3.54
C GLY A 39 12.98 -3.98 -3.81
N ILE A 40 13.11 -3.31 -4.95
CA ILE A 40 14.33 -2.62 -5.37
C ILE A 40 13.95 -1.20 -5.77
N ARG A 41 14.77 -0.25 -5.36
CA ARG A 41 14.72 1.14 -5.77
C ARG A 41 16.05 1.51 -6.43
N TYR A 42 15.96 2.13 -7.61
CA TYR A 42 17.06 2.69 -8.33
C TYR A 42 16.90 4.21 -8.42
N VAL A 43 17.95 4.94 -8.11
CA VAL A 43 18.00 6.41 -8.14
C VAL A 43 19.15 6.82 -9.02
N THR A 44 18.93 7.77 -9.92
CA THR A 44 19.94 8.26 -10.87
C THR A 44 19.74 9.74 -11.20
N GLY A 45 20.70 10.29 -11.96
CA GLY A 45 20.76 11.70 -12.31
C GLY A 45 21.66 12.49 -11.35
N ASP A 46 22.19 13.64 -11.80
CA ASP A 46 23.18 14.44 -11.08
C ASP A 46 22.72 14.90 -9.69
N GLN A 47 21.40 15.04 -9.48
CA GLN A 47 20.77 15.42 -8.20
C GLN A 47 19.81 14.34 -7.70
N GLU A 48 20.01 13.08 -8.07
CA GLU A 48 19.11 11.96 -7.70
C GLU A 48 17.63 12.19 -8.11
N HIS A 49 17.41 12.92 -9.19
CA HIS A 49 16.06 13.36 -9.58
C HIS A 49 15.24 12.30 -10.32
N VAL A 50 15.86 11.25 -10.86
CA VAL A 50 15.16 10.13 -11.50
C VAL A 50 15.11 8.94 -10.56
N LYS A 51 13.93 8.42 -10.28
CA LYS A 51 13.74 7.29 -9.38
C LYS A 51 12.86 6.24 -10.02
N PHE A 52 13.30 4.99 -9.96
CA PHE A 52 12.54 3.81 -10.36
C PHE A 52 12.39 2.85 -9.19
N SER A 53 11.29 2.15 -9.16
CA SER A 53 11.06 1.12 -8.15
C SER A 53 10.27 -0.04 -8.71
N ILE A 54 10.63 -1.24 -8.26
CA ILE A 54 9.86 -2.47 -8.50
C ILE A 54 9.67 -3.11 -7.14
N SER A 55 8.45 -3.51 -6.83
CA SER A 55 8.16 -4.28 -5.62
C SER A 55 7.14 -5.36 -5.88
N LEU A 56 7.38 -6.51 -5.29
CA LEU A 56 6.53 -7.68 -5.31
C LEU A 56 6.07 -7.95 -3.89
N LYS A 57 4.77 -8.11 -3.68
CA LYS A 57 4.18 -8.25 -2.35
C LYS A 57 3.34 -9.51 -2.23
N ASN A 58 3.29 -10.04 -1.00
CA ASN A 58 2.44 -11.16 -0.61
C ASN A 58 2.69 -12.45 -1.42
N ILE A 59 3.92 -12.75 -1.75
CA ILE A 59 4.30 -14.02 -2.39
C ILE A 59 4.43 -15.09 -1.31
N GLY A 60 3.62 -16.13 -1.40
CA GLY A 60 3.63 -17.22 -0.43
C GLY A 60 2.78 -18.39 -0.90
N PRO A 61 2.87 -19.52 -0.19
CA PRO A 61 2.02 -20.66 -0.45
C PRO A 61 0.55 -20.31 -0.13
N PRO A 62 -0.40 -20.99 -0.76
CA PRO A 62 -1.80 -20.84 -0.45
C PRO A 62 -2.10 -21.24 1.01
N LEU A 63 -3.07 -20.55 1.61
CA LEU A 63 -3.52 -20.79 2.97
C LEU A 63 -4.79 -21.66 2.97
N SER A 64 -4.99 -22.43 4.02
CA SER A 64 -6.24 -23.16 4.25
C SER A 64 -6.65 -23.05 5.71
N PHE A 65 -7.94 -22.99 5.95
CA PHE A 65 -8.50 -23.04 7.31
C PHE A 65 -8.52 -24.49 7.81
N SER A 66 -8.23 -24.66 9.09
CA SER A 66 -8.35 -25.91 9.83
C SER A 66 -8.90 -25.63 11.22
N GLY A 67 -9.61 -26.58 11.81
CA GLY A 67 -10.17 -26.50 13.15
C GLY A 67 -11.56 -27.13 13.28
N ASP A 68 -12.01 -27.24 14.52
CA ASP A 68 -13.26 -27.94 14.85
C ASP A 68 -14.52 -27.25 14.31
N GLY A 69 -14.45 -25.94 14.02
CA GLY A 69 -15.54 -25.21 13.37
C GLY A 69 -15.85 -25.66 11.93
N LEU A 70 -15.02 -26.53 11.37
CA LEU A 70 -15.22 -27.17 10.06
C LEU A 70 -15.71 -28.61 10.18
N SER A 71 -15.99 -29.08 11.41
CA SER A 71 -16.51 -30.42 11.67
C SER A 71 -18.03 -30.39 11.69
N ILE A 72 -18.64 -31.39 11.07
CA ILE A 72 -20.09 -31.64 11.07
C ILE A 72 -20.32 -33.05 11.57
N ASP A 73 -21.33 -33.22 12.44
CA ASP A 73 -21.76 -34.53 12.87
C ASP A 73 -22.77 -35.09 11.87
N MET A 74 -22.46 -36.24 11.31
CA MET A 74 -23.37 -36.96 10.42
C MET A 74 -23.76 -38.30 11.04
N LEU A 75 -25.07 -38.59 11.03
CA LEU A 75 -25.57 -39.91 11.40
C LEU A 75 -25.28 -40.88 10.28
N ASN A 76 -24.60 -41.98 10.63
CA ASN A 76 -24.48 -43.12 9.72
C ASN A 76 -25.83 -43.81 9.59
N PRO A 77 -26.45 -43.86 8.39
CA PRO A 77 -27.78 -44.42 8.21
C PRO A 77 -27.88 -45.91 8.55
N SER A 78 -26.76 -46.63 8.46
CA SER A 78 -26.72 -48.09 8.69
C SER A 78 -26.52 -48.49 10.17
N THR A 79 -25.91 -47.62 10.98
CA THR A 79 -25.55 -47.94 12.37
C THR A 79 -26.18 -47.00 13.38
N SER A 80 -26.83 -45.92 12.94
CA SER A 80 -27.39 -44.83 13.79
C SER A 80 -26.38 -44.20 14.74
N ILE A 81 -25.05 -44.34 14.41
CA ILE A 81 -23.96 -43.73 15.18
C ILE A 81 -23.60 -42.40 14.55
N SER A 82 -23.49 -41.38 15.39
CA SER A 82 -22.96 -40.05 14.96
C SER A 82 -21.47 -40.16 14.70
N ILE A 83 -21.04 -39.73 13.50
CA ILE A 83 -19.66 -39.69 13.09
C ILE A 83 -19.32 -38.23 12.81
N GLY A 84 -18.31 -37.72 13.51
CA GLY A 84 -17.73 -36.39 13.21
C GLY A 84 -16.97 -36.45 11.88
N MET A 85 -17.42 -35.66 10.92
CA MET A 85 -16.75 -35.48 9.62
C MET A 85 -16.16 -34.07 9.51
N GLN A 86 -14.88 -33.98 9.16
CA GLN A 86 -14.26 -32.70 8.90
C GLN A 86 -14.50 -32.29 7.44
N GLN A 87 -15.11 -31.13 7.25
CA GLN A 87 -15.28 -30.54 5.92
C GLN A 87 -13.92 -30.12 5.36
N ARG A 88 -13.62 -30.59 4.16
CA ARG A 88 -12.40 -30.18 3.46
C ARG A 88 -12.58 -28.77 2.91
N VAL A 89 -11.78 -27.82 3.41
CA VAL A 89 -11.77 -26.45 2.93
C VAL A 89 -10.79 -26.29 1.79
N SER A 90 -11.19 -25.58 0.74
CA SER A 90 -10.29 -25.20 -0.35
C SER A 90 -9.21 -24.23 0.16
N SER A 91 -8.02 -24.39 -0.34
CA SER A 91 -6.95 -23.42 -0.13
C SER A 91 -7.26 -22.13 -0.89
N TYR A 92 -6.82 -21.00 -0.36
CA TYR A 92 -6.89 -19.70 -1.01
C TYR A 92 -5.51 -19.06 -1.08
N GLU A 93 -5.26 -18.37 -2.17
CA GLU A 93 -4.00 -17.68 -2.40
C GLU A 93 -3.98 -16.33 -1.69
N LEU A 94 -2.80 -15.86 -1.32
CA LEU A 94 -2.62 -14.50 -0.82
C LEU A 94 -2.75 -13.49 -1.97
N PRO A 95 -3.29 -12.29 -1.71
CA PRO A 95 -3.42 -11.24 -2.73
C PRO A 95 -2.04 -10.71 -3.10
N SER A 96 -1.41 -11.37 -4.06
CA SER A 96 -0.10 -10.96 -4.58
C SER A 96 -0.22 -9.71 -5.44
N GLN A 97 0.80 -8.87 -5.41
CA GLN A 97 0.83 -7.60 -6.11
C GLN A 97 2.23 -7.29 -6.63
N LEU A 98 2.33 -6.98 -7.92
CA LEU A 98 3.52 -6.40 -8.54
C LEU A 98 3.29 -4.89 -8.72
N ASN A 99 4.21 -4.06 -8.21
CA ASN A 99 4.20 -2.62 -8.43
C ASN A 99 5.47 -2.20 -9.16
N ILE A 100 5.31 -1.40 -10.19
CA ILE A 100 6.39 -0.76 -10.94
C ILE A 100 6.12 0.74 -10.89
N GLY A 101 7.09 1.53 -10.49
CA GLY A 101 6.92 2.97 -10.35
C GLY A 101 8.13 3.75 -10.85
N ALA A 102 7.86 4.95 -11.33
CA ALA A 102 8.86 5.92 -11.73
C ALA A 102 8.46 7.30 -11.22
N SER A 103 9.45 8.12 -10.86
CA SER A 103 9.24 9.52 -10.55
C SER A 103 10.40 10.38 -11.01
N TYR A 104 10.08 11.63 -11.28
CA TYR A 104 11.04 12.65 -11.65
C TYR A 104 10.87 13.89 -10.76
N ASP A 105 11.97 14.36 -10.18
CA ASP A 105 12.02 15.53 -9.32
C ASP A 105 12.56 16.73 -10.13
N PHE A 106 11.71 17.72 -10.40
CA PHE A 106 12.11 19.00 -11.00
C PHE A 106 12.44 19.98 -9.87
N ASN A 107 13.71 20.27 -9.67
CA ASN A 107 14.16 21.28 -8.73
C ASN A 107 14.35 22.60 -9.49
N PHE A 108 13.38 23.51 -9.41
CA PHE A 108 13.47 24.82 -10.08
C PHE A 108 14.46 25.75 -9.37
N ASN A 109 14.44 25.69 -8.04
CA ASN A 109 15.38 26.38 -7.16
C ASN A 109 15.35 25.71 -5.77
N GLU A 110 16.11 26.24 -4.80
CA GLU A 110 16.17 25.70 -3.42
C GLU A 110 14.81 25.70 -2.71
N ASN A 111 13.90 26.57 -3.15
CA ASN A 111 12.62 26.80 -2.53
C ASN A 111 11.44 26.16 -3.27
N GLN A 112 11.63 25.72 -4.52
CA GLN A 112 10.55 25.22 -5.36
C GLN A 112 10.90 23.86 -5.97
N LYS A 113 10.06 22.89 -5.73
CA LYS A 113 10.22 21.54 -6.22
C LYS A 113 8.89 21.01 -6.76
N LEU A 114 8.93 20.40 -7.95
CA LEU A 114 7.81 19.65 -8.52
C LEU A 114 8.25 18.19 -8.67
N ILE A 115 7.47 17.27 -8.15
CA ILE A 115 7.65 15.84 -8.35
C ILE A 115 6.50 15.35 -9.23
N ILE A 116 6.81 14.63 -10.30
CA ILE A 116 5.85 13.89 -11.09
C ILE A 116 6.13 12.41 -10.89
N ALA A 117 5.10 11.64 -10.58
CA ALA A 117 5.21 10.22 -10.34
C ALA A 117 4.13 9.44 -11.09
N CYS A 118 4.50 8.26 -11.56
CA CYS A 118 3.58 7.29 -12.12
C CYS A 118 3.89 5.90 -11.58
N SER A 119 2.88 5.05 -11.49
CA SER A 119 3.06 3.65 -11.13
C SER A 119 1.99 2.77 -11.77
N PHE A 120 2.38 1.53 -12.03
CA PHE A 120 1.52 0.44 -12.44
C PHE A 120 1.48 -0.61 -11.33
N SER A 121 0.30 -1.13 -11.03
CA SER A 121 0.09 -2.21 -10.06
C SER A 121 -0.69 -3.32 -10.73
N ALA A 122 -0.04 -4.48 -10.90
CA ALA A 122 -0.72 -5.72 -11.28
C ALA A 122 -1.18 -6.44 -10.01
N ASN A 123 -2.47 -6.76 -9.93
CA ASN A 123 -3.11 -7.35 -8.77
C ASN A 123 -3.69 -8.71 -9.11
N SER A 124 -3.44 -9.75 -8.30
CA SER A 124 -3.94 -11.11 -8.56
C SER A 124 -5.46 -11.27 -8.35
N PHE A 125 -6.08 -10.44 -7.52
CA PHE A 125 -7.52 -10.56 -7.17
C PHE A 125 -8.37 -9.34 -7.50
N SER A 126 -7.78 -8.29 -8.01
CA SER A 126 -8.49 -7.10 -8.47
C SER A 126 -7.93 -6.65 -9.81
N LYS A 127 -8.60 -5.69 -10.44
CA LYS A 127 -8.12 -5.12 -11.70
C LYS A 127 -6.79 -4.42 -11.51
N ASP A 128 -5.98 -4.44 -12.56
CA ASP A 128 -4.73 -3.70 -12.62
C ASP A 128 -4.99 -2.20 -12.57
N GLN A 129 -4.07 -1.47 -11.95
CA GLN A 129 -4.21 -0.05 -11.73
C GLN A 129 -3.02 0.74 -12.27
N PHE A 130 -3.33 1.82 -12.98
CA PHE A 130 -2.37 2.87 -13.32
C PHE A 130 -2.59 4.06 -12.41
N ARG A 131 -1.51 4.58 -11.82
CA ARG A 131 -1.56 5.74 -10.94
C ARG A 131 -0.62 6.81 -11.48
N GLY A 132 -1.10 8.04 -11.52
CA GLY A 132 -0.30 9.20 -11.86
C GLY A 132 -0.56 10.31 -10.86
N GLY A 133 0.46 11.10 -10.56
CA GLY A 133 0.30 12.22 -9.65
C GLY A 133 1.45 13.21 -9.74
N ALA A 134 1.18 14.39 -9.21
CA ALA A 134 2.16 15.45 -9.08
C ALA A 134 2.10 16.07 -7.68
N GLU A 135 3.24 16.48 -7.20
CA GLU A 135 3.43 17.19 -5.94
C GLU A 135 4.26 18.44 -6.18
N TYR A 136 3.73 19.59 -5.83
CA TYR A 136 4.46 20.84 -5.86
C TYR A 136 4.71 21.34 -4.45
N THR A 137 5.97 21.60 -4.14
CA THR A 137 6.40 22.12 -2.83
C THR A 137 7.01 23.49 -2.99
N LEU A 138 6.50 24.45 -2.22
CA LEU A 138 7.05 25.79 -2.05
C LEU A 138 7.54 25.96 -0.61
N LYS A 139 8.82 26.23 -0.45
CA LYS A 139 9.45 26.50 0.84
C LYS A 139 9.67 28.00 0.98
N THR A 140 9.41 28.51 2.17
CA THR A 140 9.78 29.89 2.57
C THR A 140 10.56 29.78 3.88
N GLU A 141 11.17 30.87 4.32
CA GLU A 141 11.91 30.90 5.60
C GLU A 141 11.03 30.53 6.80
N LYS A 142 9.72 30.79 6.72
CA LYS A 142 8.80 30.64 7.86
C LYS A 142 7.82 29.48 7.71
N ALA A 143 7.71 28.88 6.54
CA ALA A 143 6.74 27.80 6.29
C ALA A 143 7.07 27.04 5.01
N SER A 144 6.57 25.82 4.88
CA SER A 144 6.51 25.14 3.60
C SER A 144 5.05 24.77 3.26
N PHE A 145 4.71 24.97 2.01
CA PHE A 145 3.41 24.61 1.45
C PHE A 145 3.61 23.53 0.39
N THR A 146 2.83 22.47 0.46
CA THR A 146 2.86 21.40 -0.53
C THR A 146 1.45 21.16 -1.04
N LEU A 147 1.29 21.17 -2.37
CA LEU A 147 0.06 20.81 -3.07
C LEU A 147 0.26 19.48 -3.78
N ARG A 148 -0.74 18.60 -3.70
CA ARG A 148 -0.70 17.27 -4.31
C ARG A 148 -1.96 17.01 -5.11
N GLY A 149 -1.80 16.38 -6.28
CA GLY A 149 -2.90 15.91 -7.08
C GLY A 149 -2.56 14.56 -7.71
N GLY A 150 -3.54 13.69 -7.84
CA GLY A 150 -3.31 12.38 -8.42
C GLY A 150 -4.58 11.74 -8.95
N PHE A 151 -4.38 10.71 -9.75
CA PHE A 151 -5.45 9.94 -10.35
C PHE A 151 -5.09 8.46 -10.35
N VAL A 152 -6.05 7.62 -9.99
CA VAL A 152 -5.96 6.16 -10.07
C VAL A 152 -6.93 5.68 -11.13
N TYR A 153 -6.38 5.10 -12.20
CA TYR A 153 -7.14 4.49 -13.27
C TYR A 153 -7.17 2.96 -13.10
N GLU A 154 -8.35 2.38 -13.25
CA GLU A 154 -8.54 0.94 -13.45
C GLU A 154 -9.51 0.70 -14.61
N GLN A 155 -9.46 -0.47 -15.20
CA GLN A 155 -10.36 -0.83 -16.29
C GLN A 155 -11.83 -0.74 -15.85
N SER A 156 -12.67 -0.11 -16.68
CA SER A 156 -14.10 0.14 -16.39
C SER A 156 -14.36 1.12 -15.24
N LEU A 157 -13.43 2.04 -14.95
CA LEU A 157 -13.56 3.04 -13.88
C LEU A 157 -14.87 3.86 -13.96
N PHE A 158 -15.36 4.14 -15.17
CA PHE A 158 -16.58 4.92 -15.39
C PHE A 158 -17.86 4.07 -15.41
N ASN A 159 -17.74 2.75 -15.26
CA ASN A 159 -18.88 1.85 -15.13
C ASN A 159 -19.02 1.41 -13.67
N SER A 160 -19.93 2.05 -12.94
CA SER A 160 -20.13 1.82 -11.51
C SER A 160 -20.47 0.38 -11.12
N ILE A 161 -20.94 -0.43 -12.07
CA ILE A 161 -21.30 -1.85 -11.84
C ILE A 161 -20.02 -2.73 -11.87
N GLU A 162 -19.01 -2.31 -12.61
CA GLU A 162 -17.80 -3.11 -12.84
C GLU A 162 -16.55 -2.61 -12.09
N VAL A 163 -16.66 -1.51 -11.36
CA VAL A 163 -15.56 -1.00 -10.53
C VAL A 163 -15.29 -1.98 -9.40
N SER A 164 -14.07 -2.49 -9.32
CA SER A 164 -13.67 -3.48 -8.30
C SER A 164 -13.08 -2.85 -7.05
N THR A 165 -12.60 -1.62 -7.11
CA THR A 165 -12.03 -0.93 -5.95
C THR A 165 -12.70 0.43 -5.72
N ALA A 166 -13.03 0.70 -4.47
CA ALA A 166 -13.63 1.98 -4.07
C ALA A 166 -12.64 3.17 -4.09
N LEU A 167 -11.35 2.91 -4.33
CA LEU A 167 -10.27 3.89 -4.19
C LEU A 167 -9.71 4.34 -5.54
N SER A 168 -10.43 4.13 -6.64
CA SER A 168 -10.07 4.60 -7.98
C SER A 168 -10.63 5.99 -8.23
N GLY A 169 -9.99 6.76 -9.11
CA GLY A 169 -10.41 8.10 -9.46
C GLY A 169 -9.48 9.21 -8.96
N PRO A 170 -9.94 10.47 -8.97
CA PRO A 170 -9.13 11.63 -8.61
C PRO A 170 -8.91 11.75 -7.10
N SER A 171 -7.76 12.30 -6.75
CA SER A 171 -7.42 12.68 -5.38
C SER A 171 -6.61 13.96 -5.37
N GLY A 172 -6.70 14.74 -4.30
CA GLY A 172 -5.93 15.95 -4.12
C GLY A 172 -5.72 16.27 -2.65
N GLY A 173 -4.75 17.08 -2.33
CA GLY A 173 -4.47 17.44 -0.95
C GLY A 173 -3.43 18.54 -0.84
N PHE A 174 -3.30 19.07 0.35
CA PHE A 174 -2.27 20.05 0.66
C PHE A 174 -1.71 19.83 2.07
N SER A 175 -0.50 20.31 2.26
CA SER A 175 0.18 20.32 3.55
C SER A 175 0.76 21.69 3.84
N PHE A 176 0.66 22.11 5.08
CA PHE A 176 1.37 23.27 5.61
C PHE A 176 2.31 22.80 6.72
N ASN A 177 3.58 23.14 6.64
CA ASN A 177 4.53 22.89 7.70
C ASN A 177 5.11 24.21 8.20
N PHE A 178 5.13 24.36 9.50
CA PHE A 178 5.63 25.56 10.19
C PHE A 178 6.82 25.13 11.07
N PRO A 179 8.03 25.63 10.82
CA PRO A 179 9.14 25.40 11.72
C PRO A 179 8.86 26.06 13.06
N PHE A 180 9.22 25.39 14.16
CA PHE A 180 9.15 25.97 15.49
C PHE A 180 10.40 25.60 16.30
N GLY A 181 10.83 26.51 17.16
CA GLY A 181 12.05 26.33 17.92
C GLY A 181 13.33 26.48 17.09
N GLU A 182 14.48 26.31 17.73
CA GLU A 182 15.81 26.52 17.11
C GLU A 182 16.43 25.21 16.57
N SER A 183 15.82 24.05 16.85
CA SER A 183 16.38 22.72 16.58
C SER A 183 15.86 22.04 15.32
N GLY A 184 15.33 22.77 14.33
CA GLY A 184 14.80 22.15 13.10
C GLY A 184 13.49 21.36 13.30
N SER A 185 12.78 21.64 14.40
CA SER A 185 11.45 21.08 14.66
C SER A 185 10.39 21.75 13.79
N ASP A 186 9.37 21.00 13.35
CA ASP A 186 8.25 21.54 12.57
C ASP A 186 6.90 20.93 12.97
N ILE A 187 5.85 21.72 12.83
CA ILE A 187 4.46 21.29 12.94
C ILE A 187 3.84 21.31 11.57
N GLY A 188 3.25 20.19 11.15
CA GLY A 188 2.56 20.05 9.89
C GLY A 188 1.06 19.82 10.07
N ILE A 189 0.27 20.42 9.19
CA ILE A 189 -1.15 20.14 9.02
C ILE A 189 -1.36 19.64 7.60
N ASP A 190 -1.99 18.49 7.48
CA ASP A 190 -2.24 17.81 6.21
C ASP A 190 -3.76 17.71 5.98
N TYR A 191 -4.19 17.98 4.76
CA TYR A 191 -5.53 17.69 4.30
C TYR A 191 -5.47 16.91 3.00
N ALA A 192 -6.29 15.88 2.88
CA ALA A 192 -6.44 15.12 1.65
C ALA A 192 -7.92 14.82 1.36
N TYR A 193 -8.26 14.88 0.08
CA TYR A 193 -9.54 14.47 -0.47
C TYR A 193 -9.33 13.38 -1.51
N ARG A 194 -10.17 12.38 -1.50
CA ARG A 194 -10.23 11.33 -2.53
C ARG A 194 -11.68 11.09 -2.93
N GLN A 195 -11.93 11.11 -4.22
CA GLN A 195 -13.21 10.66 -4.79
C GLN A 195 -13.31 9.14 -4.66
N SER A 196 -14.49 8.66 -4.28
CA SER A 196 -14.87 7.26 -4.25
C SER A 196 -16.22 7.09 -4.93
N ILE A 197 -16.56 5.88 -5.36
CA ILE A 197 -17.90 5.54 -5.87
C ILE A 197 -19.00 5.74 -4.83
N PHE A 198 -18.67 5.74 -3.56
CA PHE A 198 -19.60 5.98 -2.43
C PHE A 198 -19.60 7.46 -1.97
N GLY A 199 -18.90 8.34 -2.66
CA GLY A 199 -18.76 9.76 -2.29
C GLY A 199 -17.30 10.14 -2.00
N GLY A 200 -17.09 11.35 -1.49
CA GLY A 200 -15.78 11.87 -1.16
C GLY A 200 -15.29 11.40 0.22
N VAL A 201 -14.02 11.02 0.31
CA VAL A 201 -13.34 10.74 1.58
C VAL A 201 -12.41 11.90 1.92
N HIS A 202 -12.58 12.48 3.09
CA HIS A 202 -11.76 13.56 3.62
C HIS A 202 -10.87 13.03 4.73
N SER A 203 -9.59 13.42 4.71
CA SER A 203 -8.62 13.09 5.75
C SER A 203 -7.94 14.35 6.22
N VAL A 204 -7.87 14.52 7.53
CA VAL A 204 -7.12 15.61 8.18
C VAL A 204 -6.09 14.97 9.09
N GLY A 205 -4.86 15.45 9.03
CA GLY A 205 -3.76 14.99 9.85
C GLY A 205 -2.97 16.14 10.45
N ALA A 206 -2.41 15.91 11.62
CA ALA A 206 -1.42 16.78 12.24
C ALA A 206 -0.14 15.96 12.49
N ARG A 207 1.00 16.59 12.26
CA ARG A 207 2.32 15.99 12.43
C ARG A 207 3.22 16.94 13.21
N ILE A 208 3.99 16.38 14.12
CA ILE A 208 5.02 17.11 14.86
C ILE A 208 6.33 16.36 14.62
N ASN A 209 7.30 17.04 14.05
CA ASN A 209 8.67 16.56 13.93
C ASN A 209 9.52 17.30 14.98
N ILE A 210 10.24 16.57 15.76
CA ILE A 210 11.14 17.11 16.79
C ILE A 210 12.56 16.89 16.27
N GLY A 211 13.26 17.99 15.96
CA GLY A 211 14.67 17.95 15.60
C GLY A 211 15.54 17.68 16.83
N GLU A 212 16.68 17.00 16.63
CA GLU A 212 17.72 16.79 17.64
C GLU A 212 18.66 18.00 17.74
#